data_76ff00d1a53dad920a937f69fc17c394
#
_entry.id   76ff00d1a53dad920a937f69fc17c394
#
_cell.length_a   1.000
_cell.length_b   1.000
_cell.length_c   1.000
_cell.angle_alpha   90.00
_cell.angle_beta   90.00
_cell.angle_gamma   90.00
#
_symmetry.space_group_name_H-M   'P 1'
#
loop_
_entity.id
_entity.type
_entity.pdbx_description
1 polymer ?
#
loop_
_entity_poly.entity_id
_entity_poly.type
_entity_poly.pdbx_seq_one_letter_code
_entity_poly.pdbx_strand_id
1 'polypeptide(L)'
;MPCLRRNAILVIDVEPDDRTMGDDNSWSGTLAAIAYFESVRAQLEIRTGAPVVFNWAFRMDPQVEKVWGRADWTAHSLPSLLETISRHGDHPGIHVHLWKWHEERQRWYNEFNDLAWLEQCLRLSIETFAKVFGRPPVVCRFGDHWLNDDVLRLEAELGIQYDLTLEPGVCDAPLFDDPLATAWLPDFRRAPRHPYRPKSGSFLEPDGGTGCGTGCGTGGPWMIPLSSTKPALRPVRRPPYLVKSSYPANLALSPRIIGPLLDHELDRATHEPLAMVMRSGDMGQPKFRQNIERNFARLLAHQRLAQLRFTGPEAAIAAWVAAPA
;
A
#
# COMPACT_ATOMS: atom_id res chain seq x y z
N MET A 1 -23.42 11.59 22.21
CA MET A 1 -22.67 12.10 21.05
C MET A 1 -22.42 10.93 20.11
N PRO A 2 -22.60 11.05 18.79
CA PRO A 2 -22.20 9.99 17.89
C PRO A 2 -20.70 9.74 18.08
N CYS A 3 -20.32 8.50 18.37
CA CYS A 3 -18.92 8.12 18.48
C CYS A 3 -18.23 8.44 17.14
N LEU A 4 -17.24 9.32 17.16
CA LEU A 4 -16.52 9.73 15.96
C LEU A 4 -15.85 8.48 15.38
N ARG A 5 -16.20 8.14 14.15
CA ARG A 5 -15.62 6.98 13.47
C ARG A 5 -14.24 7.34 12.93
N ARG A 6 -13.27 6.48 13.17
CA ARG A 6 -11.93 6.60 12.63
C ARG A 6 -11.88 6.06 11.20
N ASN A 7 -11.25 6.77 10.29
CA ASN A 7 -11.07 6.31 8.93
C ASN A 7 -10.05 5.17 8.88
N ALA A 8 -10.36 4.13 8.09
CA ALA A 8 -9.48 3.00 7.80
C ALA A 8 -9.27 2.90 6.29
N ILE A 9 -8.01 2.84 5.88
CA ILE A 9 -7.59 2.66 4.49
C ILE A 9 -7.09 1.23 4.38
N LEU A 10 -7.75 0.40 3.59
CA LEU A 10 -7.29 -0.93 3.24
C LEU A 10 -6.82 -0.94 1.79
N VAL A 11 -5.51 -1.08 1.60
CA VAL A 11 -4.88 -1.16 0.28
C VAL A 11 -4.70 -2.61 -0.12
N ILE A 12 -5.06 -2.92 -1.35
CA ILE A 12 -4.87 -4.23 -1.97
C ILE A 12 -3.97 -4.02 -3.18
N ASP A 13 -2.70 -4.43 -3.04
CA ASP A 13 -1.76 -4.39 -4.15
C ASP A 13 -2.17 -5.47 -5.15
N VAL A 14 -2.60 -5.06 -6.34
CA VAL A 14 -3.06 -5.96 -7.41
C VAL A 14 -1.84 -6.46 -8.17
N GLU A 15 -1.38 -7.64 -7.79
CA GLU A 15 -0.12 -8.21 -8.23
C GLU A 15 -0.28 -9.67 -8.67
N PRO A 16 0.61 -10.20 -9.53
CA PRO A 16 0.69 -11.63 -9.81
C PRO A 16 1.12 -12.43 -8.59
N ASP A 17 0.92 -13.74 -8.66
CA ASP A 17 1.23 -14.68 -7.57
C ASP A 17 2.73 -14.72 -7.26
N ASP A 18 3.59 -14.52 -8.28
CA ASP A 18 5.04 -14.40 -8.12
C ASP A 18 5.54 -13.00 -8.55
N ARG A 19 6.42 -12.41 -7.73
CA ARG A 19 7.03 -11.09 -8.00
C ARG A 19 8.01 -11.12 -9.15
N THR A 20 8.75 -12.21 -9.28
CA THR A 20 9.80 -12.35 -10.29
C THR A 20 9.24 -12.60 -11.67
N MET A 21 7.94 -12.85 -11.76
CA MET A 21 7.23 -13.05 -13.01
C MET A 21 7.98 -14.00 -13.95
N GLY A 22 8.21 -15.23 -13.50
CA GLY A 22 8.73 -16.32 -14.32
C GLY A 22 7.67 -16.88 -15.28
N ASP A 23 8.00 -17.96 -15.98
CA ASP A 23 7.16 -18.56 -17.02
C ASP A 23 5.78 -19.04 -16.55
N ASP A 24 5.64 -19.37 -15.27
CA ASP A 24 4.39 -19.88 -14.66
C ASP A 24 3.57 -18.80 -13.94
N ASN A 25 3.75 -17.53 -14.30
CA ASN A 25 3.12 -16.44 -13.59
C ASN A 25 1.60 -16.42 -13.75
N SER A 26 0.95 -16.63 -12.65
CA SER A 26 -0.50 -16.70 -12.51
C SER A 26 -1.02 -15.46 -11.77
N TRP A 27 -2.28 -15.13 -12.02
CA TRP A 27 -3.06 -14.16 -11.27
C TRP A 27 -4.18 -14.85 -10.47
N SER A 28 -4.02 -16.14 -10.19
CA SER A 28 -5.01 -16.94 -9.46
C SER A 28 -5.28 -16.40 -8.06
N GLY A 29 -4.26 -15.90 -7.40
CA GLY A 29 -4.39 -15.22 -6.11
C GLY A 29 -5.24 -13.96 -6.20
N THR A 30 -5.07 -13.16 -7.25
CA THR A 30 -5.89 -11.97 -7.48
C THR A 30 -7.35 -12.32 -7.72
N LEU A 31 -7.64 -13.35 -8.53
CA LEU A 31 -9.01 -13.84 -8.70
C LEU A 31 -9.62 -14.32 -7.38
N ALA A 32 -8.85 -15.06 -6.58
CA ALA A 32 -9.28 -15.49 -5.25
C ALA A 32 -9.50 -14.31 -4.29
N ALA A 33 -8.67 -13.26 -4.38
CA ALA A 33 -8.81 -12.04 -3.60
C ALA A 33 -10.11 -11.30 -3.94
N ILE A 34 -10.46 -11.14 -5.21
CA ILE A 34 -11.71 -10.48 -5.63
C ILE A 34 -12.91 -11.18 -4.98
N ALA A 35 -13.01 -12.50 -5.14
CA ALA A 35 -14.14 -13.27 -4.57
C ALA A 35 -14.17 -13.19 -3.04
N TYR A 36 -13.01 -13.25 -2.39
CA TYR A 36 -12.90 -13.17 -0.93
C TYR A 36 -13.35 -11.80 -0.42
N PHE A 37 -12.91 -10.71 -1.06
CA PHE A 37 -13.24 -9.35 -0.62
C PHE A 37 -14.71 -8.99 -0.82
N GLU A 38 -15.39 -9.55 -1.80
CA GLU A 38 -16.86 -9.41 -1.89
C GLU A 38 -17.55 -9.98 -0.65
N SER A 39 -17.14 -11.17 -0.21
CA SER A 39 -17.67 -11.79 1.01
C SER A 39 -17.33 -11.00 2.29
N VAL A 40 -16.10 -10.52 2.39
CA VAL A 40 -15.63 -9.72 3.54
C VAL A 40 -16.32 -8.36 3.59
N ARG A 41 -16.53 -7.71 2.44
CA ARG A 41 -17.24 -6.42 2.32
C ARG A 41 -18.60 -6.48 2.99
N ALA A 42 -19.43 -7.44 2.60
CA ALA A 42 -20.77 -7.57 3.15
C ALA A 42 -20.75 -7.71 4.70
N GLN A 43 -19.80 -8.48 5.23
CA GLN A 43 -19.64 -8.64 6.67
C GLN A 43 -19.15 -7.35 7.36
N LEU A 44 -18.20 -6.64 6.75
CA LEU A 44 -17.71 -5.36 7.26
C LEU A 44 -18.81 -4.31 7.28
N GLU A 45 -19.63 -4.21 6.24
CA GLU A 45 -20.75 -3.28 6.14
C GLU A 45 -21.79 -3.54 7.22
N ILE A 46 -22.14 -4.80 7.45
CA ILE A 46 -23.05 -5.19 8.56
C ILE A 46 -22.44 -4.76 9.92
N ARG A 47 -21.15 -5.03 10.12
CA ARG A 47 -20.49 -4.78 11.39
C ARG A 47 -20.20 -3.30 11.67
N THR A 48 -19.89 -2.53 10.62
CA THR A 48 -19.62 -1.09 10.75
C THR A 48 -20.87 -0.25 10.61
N GLY A 49 -21.94 -0.78 9.99
CA GLY A 49 -23.14 -0.02 9.64
C GLY A 49 -22.86 1.11 8.65
N ALA A 50 -21.90 0.94 7.75
CA ALA A 50 -21.53 1.92 6.73
C ALA A 50 -20.98 1.21 5.47
N PRO A 51 -21.11 1.83 4.28
CA PRO A 51 -20.45 1.34 3.07
C PRO A 51 -18.94 1.18 3.28
N VAL A 52 -18.39 0.14 2.66
CA VAL A 52 -16.96 -0.19 2.73
C VAL A 52 -16.32 0.09 1.37
N VAL A 53 -15.28 0.92 1.37
CA VAL A 53 -14.47 1.24 0.21
C VAL A 53 -13.11 0.56 0.37
N PHE A 54 -12.71 -0.26 -0.61
CA PHE A 54 -11.36 -0.79 -0.72
C PHE A 54 -10.52 0.05 -1.68
N ASN A 55 -9.20 -0.04 -1.54
CA ASN A 55 -8.26 0.70 -2.37
C ASN A 55 -7.41 -0.30 -3.15
N TRP A 56 -7.60 -0.36 -4.47
CA TRP A 56 -6.94 -1.30 -5.37
C TRP A 56 -5.79 -0.62 -6.09
N ALA A 57 -4.56 -0.99 -5.75
CA ALA A 57 -3.35 -0.44 -6.36
C ALA A 57 -2.85 -1.36 -7.47
N PHE A 58 -2.98 -0.92 -8.73
CA PHE A 58 -2.74 -1.74 -9.92
C PHE A 58 -1.29 -1.72 -10.37
N ARG A 59 -0.71 -2.88 -10.60
CA ARG A 59 0.54 -3.01 -11.35
C ARG A 59 0.32 -2.76 -12.83
N MET A 60 0.99 -1.72 -13.34
CA MET A 60 0.94 -1.30 -14.75
C MET A 60 2.34 -0.85 -15.21
N ASP A 61 3.38 -1.46 -14.67
CA ASP A 61 4.78 -1.12 -14.87
C ASP A 61 5.42 -1.89 -16.06
N PRO A 62 6.64 -1.54 -16.48
CA PRO A 62 7.31 -2.16 -17.62
C PRO A 62 7.54 -3.67 -17.47
N GLN A 63 7.60 -4.21 -16.25
CA GLN A 63 7.71 -5.66 -16.07
C GLN A 63 6.43 -6.35 -16.52
N VAL A 64 5.25 -5.81 -16.15
CA VAL A 64 3.95 -6.32 -16.60
C VAL A 64 3.87 -6.25 -18.13
N GLU A 65 4.25 -5.12 -18.71
CA GLU A 65 4.25 -4.95 -20.16
C GLU A 65 5.14 -5.98 -20.87
N LYS A 66 6.38 -6.18 -20.39
CA LYS A 66 7.32 -7.12 -21.00
C LYS A 66 6.83 -8.58 -20.90
N VAL A 67 6.22 -8.98 -19.79
CA VAL A 67 5.79 -10.37 -19.56
C VAL A 67 4.49 -10.69 -20.32
N TRP A 68 3.53 -9.78 -20.35
CA TRP A 68 2.21 -10.04 -20.94
C TRP A 68 1.90 -9.24 -22.20
N GLY A 69 2.86 -8.48 -22.74
CA GLY A 69 2.74 -7.72 -23.96
C GLY A 69 1.91 -6.43 -23.86
N ARG A 70 1.43 -6.10 -22.65
CA ARG A 70 0.67 -4.88 -22.37
C ARG A 70 0.71 -4.51 -20.88
N ALA A 71 0.90 -3.22 -20.58
CA ALA A 71 0.98 -2.74 -19.21
C ALA A 71 -0.37 -2.79 -18.48
N ASP A 72 -1.50 -2.68 -19.19
CA ASP A 72 -2.85 -2.76 -18.66
C ASP A 72 -3.39 -4.21 -18.55
N TRP A 73 -2.50 -5.19 -18.56
CA TRP A 73 -2.85 -6.62 -18.52
C TRP A 73 -3.90 -6.95 -17.47
N THR A 74 -3.71 -6.49 -16.24
CA THR A 74 -4.60 -6.79 -15.12
C THR A 74 -6.01 -6.29 -15.37
N ALA A 75 -6.15 -5.04 -15.81
CA ALA A 75 -7.44 -4.45 -16.11
C ALA A 75 -8.12 -5.15 -17.28
N HIS A 76 -7.35 -5.54 -18.31
CA HIS A 76 -7.88 -6.24 -19.48
C HIS A 76 -8.32 -7.68 -19.17
N SER A 77 -7.54 -8.38 -18.34
CA SER A 77 -7.75 -9.80 -18.06
C SER A 77 -8.69 -10.07 -16.89
N LEU A 78 -8.93 -9.07 -16.05
CA LEU A 78 -9.79 -9.16 -14.88
C LEU A 78 -10.91 -8.10 -14.93
N PRO A 79 -11.81 -8.13 -15.94
CA PRO A 79 -12.89 -7.15 -16.06
C PRO A 79 -13.83 -7.15 -14.83
N SER A 80 -14.00 -8.31 -14.18
CA SER A 80 -14.77 -8.42 -12.95
C SER A 80 -14.24 -7.55 -11.80
N LEU A 81 -12.93 -7.29 -11.75
CA LEU A 81 -12.36 -6.36 -10.78
C LEU A 81 -12.79 -4.92 -11.07
N LEU A 82 -12.75 -4.50 -12.33
CA LEU A 82 -13.21 -3.16 -12.73
C LEU A 82 -14.70 -2.97 -12.45
N GLU A 83 -15.51 -4.00 -12.71
CA GLU A 83 -16.94 -3.99 -12.37
C GLU A 83 -17.18 -3.88 -10.87
N THR A 84 -16.40 -4.60 -10.06
CA THR A 84 -16.44 -4.53 -8.59
C THR A 84 -16.09 -3.13 -8.10
N ILE A 85 -14.99 -2.55 -8.59
CA ILE A 85 -14.57 -1.19 -8.26
C ILE A 85 -15.67 -0.18 -8.59
N SER A 86 -16.24 -0.25 -9.79
CA SER A 86 -17.32 0.65 -10.23
C SER A 86 -18.57 0.50 -9.38
N ARG A 87 -18.98 -0.75 -9.11
CA ARG A 87 -20.20 -1.07 -8.35
C ARG A 87 -20.18 -0.54 -6.93
N HIS A 88 -19.04 -0.64 -6.26
CA HIS A 88 -18.90 -0.29 -4.85
C HIS A 88 -18.30 1.10 -4.62
N GLY A 89 -17.87 1.78 -5.67
CA GLY A 89 -17.17 3.05 -5.54
C GLY A 89 -15.79 2.89 -4.88
N ASP A 90 -15.14 1.75 -5.11
CA ASP A 90 -13.78 1.50 -4.63
C ASP A 90 -12.78 2.47 -5.26
N HIS A 91 -11.67 2.67 -4.58
CA HIS A 91 -10.67 3.65 -4.98
C HIS A 91 -9.51 2.97 -5.72
N PRO A 92 -9.36 3.15 -7.05
CA PRO A 92 -8.21 2.64 -7.78
C PRO A 92 -7.01 3.58 -7.65
N GLY A 93 -5.82 3.01 -7.59
CA GLY A 93 -4.52 3.68 -7.62
C GLY A 93 -3.49 2.87 -8.40
N ILE A 94 -2.24 3.30 -8.41
CA ILE A 94 -1.13 2.57 -9.04
C ILE A 94 -0.22 1.92 -8.01
N HIS A 95 0.30 0.75 -8.38
CA HIS A 95 1.36 0.03 -7.68
C HIS A 95 2.54 -0.13 -8.62
N VAL A 96 3.68 0.47 -8.30
CA VAL A 96 4.81 0.56 -9.22
C VAL A 96 5.98 -0.25 -8.69
N HIS A 97 6.54 -1.12 -9.52
CA HIS A 97 7.79 -1.82 -9.24
C HIS A 97 8.89 -1.36 -10.20
N LEU A 98 10.13 -1.43 -9.75
CA LEU A 98 11.30 -1.00 -10.50
C LEU A 98 12.10 -2.18 -11.07
N TRP A 99 11.41 -3.30 -11.34
CA TRP A 99 12.04 -4.47 -11.93
C TRP A 99 12.47 -4.20 -13.37
N LYS A 100 13.77 -4.41 -13.63
CA LYS A 100 14.39 -4.28 -14.95
C LYS A 100 14.95 -5.63 -15.40
N TRP A 101 14.76 -5.96 -16.67
CA TRP A 101 15.27 -7.21 -17.21
C TRP A 101 16.75 -7.09 -17.56
N HIS A 102 17.57 -8.02 -17.08
CA HIS A 102 18.99 -8.11 -17.42
C HIS A 102 19.19 -9.12 -18.56
N GLU A 103 19.46 -8.63 -19.78
CA GLU A 103 19.50 -9.44 -20.97
C GLU A 103 20.57 -10.54 -20.93
N GLU A 104 21.79 -10.25 -20.48
CA GLU A 104 22.88 -11.24 -20.42
C GLU A 104 22.64 -12.33 -19.36
N ARG A 105 21.96 -12.00 -18.26
CA ARG A 105 21.73 -12.92 -17.15
C ARG A 105 20.34 -13.56 -17.18
N GLN A 106 19.50 -13.15 -18.14
CA GLN A 106 18.15 -13.65 -18.34
C GLN A 106 17.34 -13.69 -17.04
N ARG A 107 17.36 -12.58 -16.30
CA ARG A 107 16.64 -12.46 -15.02
C ARG A 107 16.24 -11.03 -14.71
N TRP A 108 15.23 -10.89 -13.88
CA TRP A 108 14.80 -9.61 -13.33
C TRP A 108 15.70 -9.18 -12.17
N TYR A 109 15.91 -7.87 -12.03
CA TYR A 109 16.56 -7.25 -10.89
C TYR A 109 15.89 -5.90 -10.60
N ASN A 110 15.97 -5.42 -9.35
CA ASN A 110 15.48 -4.10 -8.98
C ASN A 110 16.52 -3.03 -9.34
N GLU A 111 16.12 -2.10 -10.20
CA GLU A 111 16.93 -0.94 -10.59
C GLU A 111 16.46 0.31 -9.86
N PHE A 112 17.15 0.64 -8.78
CA PHE A 112 16.77 1.76 -7.92
C PHE A 112 17.59 3.04 -8.13
N ASN A 113 18.73 2.96 -8.81
CA ASN A 113 19.66 4.08 -8.97
C ASN A 113 19.53 4.79 -10.33
N ASP A 114 18.83 4.18 -11.28
CA ASP A 114 18.59 4.77 -12.61
C ASP A 114 17.31 5.64 -12.55
N LEU A 115 17.49 6.95 -12.40
CA LEU A 115 16.38 7.89 -12.35
C LEU A 115 15.53 7.89 -13.62
N ALA A 116 16.14 7.69 -14.78
CA ALA A 116 15.40 7.60 -16.04
C ALA A 116 14.50 6.36 -16.08
N TRP A 117 14.97 5.23 -15.56
CA TRP A 117 14.18 4.02 -15.41
C TRP A 117 13.02 4.20 -14.43
N LEU A 118 13.27 4.82 -13.30
CA LEU A 118 12.26 5.12 -12.30
C LEU A 118 11.15 6.01 -12.91
N GLU A 119 11.54 7.08 -13.62
CA GLU A 119 10.61 7.97 -14.31
C GLU A 119 9.81 7.21 -15.39
N GLN A 120 10.44 6.34 -16.16
CA GLN A 120 9.77 5.50 -17.15
C GLN A 120 8.72 4.59 -16.51
N CYS A 121 9.06 3.92 -15.41
CA CYS A 121 8.12 3.04 -14.69
C CYS A 121 6.89 3.82 -14.20
N LEU A 122 7.11 4.98 -13.62
CA LEU A 122 6.04 5.80 -13.07
C LEU A 122 5.15 6.39 -14.18
N ARG A 123 5.74 6.95 -15.25
CA ARG A 123 4.99 7.50 -16.38
C ARG A 123 4.16 6.45 -17.09
N LEU A 124 4.74 5.29 -17.41
CA LEU A 124 4.00 4.19 -18.04
C LEU A 124 2.80 3.78 -17.17
N SER A 125 3.00 3.64 -15.87
CA SER A 125 1.92 3.27 -14.94
C SER A 125 0.81 4.33 -14.91
N ILE A 126 1.15 5.62 -14.86
CA ILE A 126 0.19 6.73 -14.86
C ILE A 126 -0.60 6.80 -16.17
N GLU A 127 0.10 6.74 -17.30
CA GLU A 127 -0.52 6.80 -18.62
C GLU A 127 -1.45 5.60 -18.88
N THR A 128 -1.00 4.41 -18.47
CA THR A 128 -1.78 3.18 -18.59
C THR A 128 -3.03 3.24 -17.72
N PHE A 129 -2.87 3.69 -16.47
CA PHE A 129 -4.00 3.89 -15.57
C PHE A 129 -5.01 4.90 -16.14
N ALA A 130 -4.53 6.02 -16.68
CA ALA A 130 -5.41 7.04 -17.26
C ALA A 130 -6.21 6.51 -18.46
N LYS A 131 -5.62 5.65 -19.29
CA LYS A 131 -6.31 4.97 -20.39
C LYS A 131 -7.42 4.04 -19.89
N VAL A 132 -7.18 3.30 -18.79
CA VAL A 132 -8.13 2.33 -18.22
C VAL A 132 -9.27 3.03 -17.48
N PHE A 133 -8.95 4.01 -16.63
CA PHE A 133 -9.91 4.63 -15.70
C PHE A 133 -10.46 5.98 -16.20
N GLY A 134 -10.01 6.49 -17.35
CA GLY A 134 -10.44 7.78 -17.92
C GLY A 134 -9.97 9.02 -17.14
N ARG A 135 -9.08 8.85 -16.17
CA ARG A 135 -8.50 9.92 -15.34
C ARG A 135 -7.12 9.51 -14.82
N PRO A 136 -6.21 10.46 -14.54
CA PRO A 136 -4.94 10.12 -13.92
C PRO A 136 -5.13 9.56 -12.51
N PRO A 137 -4.19 8.72 -12.03
CA PRO A 137 -4.20 8.27 -10.64
C PRO A 137 -3.80 9.42 -9.72
N VAL A 138 -4.36 9.44 -8.51
CA VAL A 138 -3.95 10.37 -7.45
C VAL A 138 -3.28 9.63 -6.29
N VAL A 139 -3.31 8.31 -6.30
CA VAL A 139 -2.73 7.43 -5.27
C VAL A 139 -1.68 6.56 -5.89
N CYS A 140 -0.51 6.52 -5.24
CA CYS A 140 0.59 5.63 -5.55
C CYS A 140 1.00 4.81 -4.33
N ARG A 141 1.47 3.60 -4.58
CA ARG A 141 2.19 2.76 -3.63
C ARG A 141 3.31 2.04 -4.38
N PHE A 142 4.56 2.33 -4.05
CA PHE A 142 5.68 1.59 -4.62
C PHE A 142 5.80 0.20 -4.02
N GLY A 143 6.12 -0.75 -4.88
CA GLY A 143 6.49 -2.10 -4.49
C GLY A 143 7.86 -2.17 -3.82
N ASP A 144 8.13 -3.32 -3.21
CA ASP A 144 9.39 -3.59 -2.54
C ASP A 144 9.82 -2.52 -1.51
N HIS A 145 8.86 -1.73 -1.01
CA HIS A 145 9.08 -0.62 -0.04
C HIS A 145 10.06 0.44 -0.53
N TRP A 146 10.26 0.59 -1.85
CA TRP A 146 11.19 1.57 -2.37
C TRP A 146 10.62 2.98 -2.31
N LEU A 147 11.37 3.88 -1.69
CA LEU A 147 11.05 5.29 -1.58
C LEU A 147 12.31 6.11 -1.35
N ASN A 148 12.44 7.22 -2.06
CA ASN A 148 13.47 8.23 -1.85
C ASN A 148 12.95 9.61 -2.27
N ASP A 149 13.79 10.65 -2.14
CA ASP A 149 13.40 12.01 -2.47
C ASP A 149 13.12 12.20 -3.98
N ASP A 150 13.82 11.48 -4.85
CA ASP A 150 13.57 11.52 -6.30
C ASP A 150 12.21 10.93 -6.66
N VAL A 151 11.81 9.82 -6.03
CA VAL A 151 10.47 9.23 -6.20
C VAL A 151 9.42 10.28 -5.85
N LEU A 152 9.50 10.89 -4.68
CA LEU A 152 8.50 11.86 -4.23
C LEU A 152 8.44 13.12 -5.09
N ARG A 153 9.58 13.59 -5.58
CA ARG A 153 9.65 14.69 -6.52
C ARG A 153 8.92 14.35 -7.82
N LEU A 154 9.20 13.18 -8.40
CA LEU A 154 8.53 12.71 -9.61
C LEU A 154 7.03 12.49 -9.40
N GLU A 155 6.62 11.90 -8.29
CA GLU A 155 5.21 11.76 -7.95
C GLU A 155 4.49 13.11 -7.92
N ALA A 156 5.08 14.09 -7.25
CA ALA A 156 4.52 15.45 -7.18
C ALA A 156 4.41 16.10 -8.57
N GLU A 157 5.46 15.99 -9.39
CA GLU A 157 5.51 16.54 -10.76
C GLU A 157 4.48 15.86 -11.68
N LEU A 158 4.19 14.57 -11.44
CA LEU A 158 3.25 13.76 -12.23
C LEU A 158 1.82 13.75 -11.67
N GLY A 159 1.56 14.52 -10.60
CA GLY A 159 0.21 14.73 -10.07
C GLY A 159 -0.28 13.71 -9.06
N ILE A 160 0.57 12.85 -8.55
CA ILE A 160 0.25 11.97 -7.41
C ILE A 160 0.05 12.83 -6.16
N GLN A 161 -1.03 12.59 -5.43
CA GLN A 161 -1.41 13.36 -4.26
C GLN A 161 -1.24 12.59 -2.94
N TYR A 162 -1.26 11.27 -3.00
CA TYR A 162 -1.18 10.38 -1.83
C TYR A 162 -0.24 9.22 -2.10
N ASP A 163 0.78 9.06 -1.24
CA ASP A 163 1.68 7.93 -1.24
C ASP A 163 1.42 7.03 -0.03
N LEU A 164 1.29 5.72 -0.26
CA LEU A 164 1.05 4.70 0.76
C LEU A 164 2.21 3.69 0.86
N THR A 165 3.39 4.07 0.39
CA THR A 165 4.56 3.18 0.37
C THR A 165 5.18 2.97 1.74
N LEU A 166 5.16 4.00 2.58
CA LEU A 166 5.94 4.05 3.81
C LEU A 166 5.50 3.02 4.85
N GLU A 167 6.44 2.19 5.29
CA GLU A 167 6.24 1.19 6.35
C GLU A 167 7.10 1.52 7.58
N PRO A 168 6.64 2.35 8.53
CA PRO A 168 7.44 2.79 9.67
C PRO A 168 7.98 1.63 10.50
N GLY A 169 9.29 1.71 10.83
CA GLY A 169 9.98 0.71 11.62
C GLY A 169 10.62 -0.43 10.83
N VAL A 170 10.47 -0.44 9.51
CA VAL A 170 11.28 -1.30 8.64
C VAL A 170 12.70 -0.72 8.59
N CYS A 171 13.70 -1.57 8.82
CA CYS A 171 15.11 -1.18 8.71
C CYS A 171 15.61 -1.36 7.27
N ASP A 172 16.69 -0.67 6.96
CA ASP A 172 17.47 -0.90 5.76
C ASP A 172 17.90 -2.38 5.66
N ALA A 173 17.80 -2.91 4.47
CA ALA A 173 18.20 -4.29 4.20
C ALA A 173 18.58 -4.44 2.72
N PRO A 174 19.49 -5.37 2.39
CA PRO A 174 19.66 -5.78 1.00
C PRO A 174 18.34 -6.40 0.50
N LEU A 175 17.94 -6.00 -0.68
CA LEU A 175 16.72 -6.54 -1.27
C LEU A 175 16.97 -7.96 -1.78
N PHE A 176 16.28 -8.95 -1.18
CA PHE A 176 16.25 -10.35 -1.63
C PHE A 176 17.63 -11.04 -1.78
N ASP A 177 18.69 -10.57 -1.14
CA ASP A 177 20.07 -11.07 -1.33
C ASP A 177 20.47 -11.11 -2.83
N ASP A 178 19.89 -10.20 -3.63
CA ASP A 178 20.13 -10.14 -5.07
C ASP A 178 21.45 -9.39 -5.36
N PRO A 179 22.47 -10.07 -5.92
CA PRO A 179 23.75 -9.43 -6.24
C PRO A 179 23.64 -8.39 -7.36
N LEU A 180 22.51 -8.34 -8.08
CA LEU A 180 22.23 -7.31 -9.09
C LEU A 180 21.45 -6.12 -8.51
N ALA A 181 20.95 -6.20 -7.28
CA ALA A 181 20.27 -5.08 -6.66
C ALA A 181 21.22 -3.88 -6.56
N THR A 182 20.78 -2.74 -7.06
CA THR A 182 21.61 -1.53 -7.18
C THR A 182 21.58 -0.67 -5.91
N ALA A 183 20.66 -0.97 -4.98
CA ALA A 183 20.56 -0.26 -3.72
C ALA A 183 19.94 -1.14 -2.63
N TRP A 184 20.03 -0.63 -1.40
CA TRP A 184 19.37 -1.20 -0.24
C TRP A 184 18.01 -0.56 -0.03
N LEU A 185 17.10 -1.29 0.62
CA LEU A 185 15.84 -0.72 1.09
C LEU A 185 16.12 0.46 2.03
N PRO A 186 15.33 1.53 1.94
CA PRO A 186 15.48 2.67 2.84
C PRO A 186 15.24 2.30 4.31
N ASP A 187 15.90 3.04 5.20
CA ASP A 187 15.71 2.91 6.65
C ASP A 187 14.48 3.71 7.13
N PHE A 188 13.39 3.01 7.37
CA PHE A 188 12.15 3.61 7.88
C PHE A 188 11.98 3.52 9.39
N ARG A 189 13.04 3.20 10.16
CA ARG A 189 12.95 3.09 11.62
C ARG A 189 12.55 4.40 12.29
N ARG A 190 12.93 5.53 11.71
CA ARG A 190 12.61 6.88 12.20
C ARG A 190 11.46 7.56 11.45
N ALA A 191 10.88 6.90 10.47
CA ALA A 191 9.79 7.47 9.71
C ALA A 191 8.61 7.85 10.60
N PRO A 192 7.93 8.97 10.31
CA PRO A 192 6.70 9.36 10.97
C PRO A 192 5.65 8.24 10.92
N ARG A 193 4.80 8.16 11.94
CA ARG A 193 3.74 7.14 12.05
C ARG A 193 2.33 7.72 11.84
N HIS A 194 2.26 9.00 11.55
CA HIS A 194 1.05 9.75 11.23
C HIS A 194 1.18 10.29 9.80
N PRO A 195 0.08 10.59 9.12
CA PRO A 195 0.15 11.24 7.82
C PRO A 195 0.90 12.56 7.90
N TYR A 196 1.65 12.89 6.85
CA TYR A 196 2.41 14.13 6.78
C TYR A 196 2.70 14.50 5.32
N ARG A 197 3.04 15.78 5.09
CA ARG A 197 3.70 16.19 3.86
C ARG A 197 5.21 16.24 4.10
N PRO A 198 6.01 15.66 3.21
CA PRO A 198 7.47 15.68 3.36
C PRO A 198 7.99 17.11 3.14
N LYS A 199 9.03 17.45 3.89
CA LYS A 199 9.81 18.66 3.65
C LYS A 199 10.60 18.50 2.35
N SER A 200 10.75 19.60 1.60
CA SER A 200 11.58 19.57 0.40
C SER A 200 13.00 19.09 0.71
N GLY A 201 13.43 18.05 -0.01
CA GLY A 201 14.76 17.45 0.13
C GLY A 201 14.90 16.45 1.27
N SER A 202 13.79 16.04 1.94
CA SER A 202 13.85 14.98 2.94
C SER A 202 12.49 14.30 3.13
N PHE A 203 12.31 13.17 2.50
CA PHE A 203 11.04 12.42 2.56
C PHE A 203 10.70 11.87 3.96
N LEU A 204 11.67 11.75 4.86
CA LEU A 204 11.47 11.32 6.26
C LEU A 204 11.17 12.47 7.22
N GLU A 205 11.33 13.71 6.78
CA GLU A 205 11.08 14.87 7.62
C GLU A 205 9.74 15.51 7.26
N PRO A 206 8.78 15.59 8.21
CA PRO A 206 7.56 16.35 8.01
C PRO A 206 7.90 17.82 7.72
N ASP A 207 7.17 18.41 6.79
CA ASP A 207 7.14 19.86 6.67
C ASP A 207 6.60 20.39 8.00
N GLY A 208 7.40 21.19 8.71
CA GLY A 208 7.13 21.64 10.09
C GLY A 208 5.86 22.45 10.31
N GLY A 209 4.96 22.50 9.33
CA GLY A 209 3.61 22.97 9.49
C GLY A 209 2.83 22.03 10.40
N THR A 210 2.71 22.38 11.66
CA THR A 210 1.78 21.76 12.60
C THR A 210 0.38 21.82 11.98
N GLY A 211 -0.14 20.67 11.63
CA GLY A 211 -1.48 20.35 11.15
C GLY A 211 -2.39 21.52 10.78
N CYS A 212 -3.14 21.39 9.75
CA CYS A 212 -4.21 22.34 9.42
C CYS A 212 -3.78 23.77 9.04
N GLY A 213 -2.89 23.87 8.09
CA GLY A 213 -2.69 25.13 7.36
C GLY A 213 -2.90 24.88 5.88
N THR A 214 -3.78 25.63 5.24
CA THR A 214 -3.86 25.80 3.79
C THR A 214 -2.56 26.40 3.23
N GLY A 215 -1.44 26.03 3.82
CA GLY A 215 -0.11 26.43 3.41
C GLY A 215 0.26 25.71 2.13
N CYS A 216 0.44 26.46 1.06
CA CYS A 216 1.13 26.08 -0.16
C CYS A 216 2.59 25.69 0.14
N GLY A 217 2.82 24.65 0.94
CA GLY A 217 4.08 23.97 0.94
C GLY A 217 4.22 23.36 -0.44
N THR A 218 5.30 23.63 -1.12
CA THR A 218 5.74 22.98 -2.37
C THR A 218 6.10 21.52 -2.11
N GLY A 219 5.49 20.92 -1.11
CA GLY A 219 5.73 19.56 -0.67
C GLY A 219 5.10 18.54 -1.61
N GLY A 220 5.71 17.40 -1.68
CA GLY A 220 5.27 16.22 -2.40
C GLY A 220 3.87 15.73 -1.99
N PRO A 221 3.52 14.48 -2.34
CA PRO A 221 2.23 13.89 -1.97
C PRO A 221 2.07 13.82 -0.45
N TRP A 222 0.83 13.63 0.02
CA TRP A 222 0.60 13.19 1.39
C TRP A 222 1.18 11.80 1.60
N MET A 223 2.14 11.69 2.48
CA MET A 223 2.62 10.41 2.97
C MET A 223 1.60 9.83 3.94
N ILE A 224 1.07 8.66 3.65
CA ILE A 224 0.15 7.94 4.53
C ILE A 224 0.83 6.64 4.98
N PRO A 225 1.58 6.68 6.08
CA PRO A 225 2.31 5.53 6.57
C PRO A 225 1.38 4.38 6.94
N LEU A 226 1.80 3.15 6.69
CA LEU A 226 1.09 2.00 7.24
C LEU A 226 1.08 2.06 8.77
N SER A 227 -0.07 1.80 9.34
CA SER A 227 -0.19 1.67 10.79
C SER A 227 0.69 0.53 11.29
N SER A 228 1.31 0.74 12.44
CA SER A 228 2.26 -0.22 12.96
C SER A 228 2.24 -0.29 14.48
N THR A 229 2.40 -1.48 15.03
CA THR A 229 2.55 -1.66 16.49
C THR A 229 4.01 -1.71 16.88
N LYS A 230 4.37 -1.19 18.05
CA LYS A 230 5.63 -1.56 18.70
C LYS A 230 5.59 -3.06 19.01
N PRO A 231 6.73 -3.78 18.94
CA PRO A 231 6.77 -5.19 19.26
C PRO A 231 6.56 -5.40 20.75
N ALA A 232 5.31 -5.44 21.19
CA ALA A 232 4.95 -6.05 22.48
C ALA A 232 4.96 -7.58 22.39
N LEU A 233 5.15 -8.11 21.19
CA LEU A 233 5.18 -9.55 20.91
C LEU A 233 6.64 -10.00 20.88
N ARG A 234 6.93 -11.08 21.59
CA ARG A 234 8.25 -11.71 21.69
C ARG A 234 8.96 -11.73 20.33
N PRO A 235 10.26 -11.39 20.29
CA PRO A 235 11.02 -11.42 19.06
C PRO A 235 10.97 -12.84 18.50
N VAL A 236 10.26 -13.00 17.38
CA VAL A 236 10.39 -14.21 16.57
C VAL A 236 11.82 -14.17 16.04
N ARG A 237 12.59 -15.26 16.23
CA ARG A 237 13.91 -15.39 15.62
C ARG A 237 13.75 -15.18 14.12
N ARG A 238 14.24 -14.06 13.62
CA ARG A 238 14.24 -13.69 12.21
C ARG A 238 15.69 -13.53 11.74
N PRO A 239 15.95 -13.72 10.45
CA PRO A 239 17.24 -13.38 9.88
C PRO A 239 17.64 -11.95 10.28
N PRO A 240 18.93 -11.67 10.53
CA PRO A 240 19.38 -10.38 11.07
C PRO A 240 19.00 -9.16 10.23
N TYR A 241 18.77 -9.33 8.92
CA TYR A 241 18.31 -8.27 8.02
C TYR A 241 16.80 -7.93 8.15
N LEU A 242 16.06 -8.65 9.01
CA LEU A 242 14.64 -8.38 9.27
C LEU A 242 14.39 -7.87 10.70
N VAL A 243 15.33 -7.17 11.28
CA VAL A 243 15.15 -6.51 12.58
C VAL A 243 14.21 -5.34 12.39
N LYS A 244 12.91 -5.59 12.58
CA LYS A 244 11.89 -4.55 12.55
C LYS A 244 11.72 -3.95 13.94
N SER A 245 11.81 -2.63 14.05
CA SER A 245 11.47 -1.92 15.29
C SER A 245 9.96 -1.86 15.53
N SER A 246 9.16 -2.21 14.53
CA SER A 246 7.71 -2.32 14.60
C SER A 246 7.18 -3.29 13.55
N TYR A 247 5.90 -3.67 13.68
CA TYR A 247 5.22 -4.51 12.70
C TYR A 247 4.19 -3.66 11.96
N PRO A 248 4.41 -3.37 10.67
CA PRO A 248 3.41 -2.70 9.85
C PRO A 248 2.19 -3.59 9.65
N ALA A 249 1.04 -2.96 9.42
CA ALA A 249 -0.24 -3.61 9.21
C ALA A 249 -0.34 -4.30 7.85
N ASN A 250 0.58 -5.23 7.57
CA ASN A 250 0.53 -6.12 6.43
C ASN A 250 -0.20 -7.41 6.81
N LEU A 251 -1.38 -7.61 6.23
CA LEU A 251 -2.30 -8.67 6.62
C LEU A 251 -1.84 -10.08 6.24
N ALA A 252 -0.91 -10.20 5.29
CA ALA A 252 -0.37 -11.49 4.87
C ALA A 252 0.76 -11.99 5.78
N LEU A 253 1.49 -11.10 6.46
CA LEU A 253 2.73 -11.46 7.14
C LEU A 253 2.52 -12.09 8.53
N SER A 254 1.51 -11.64 9.28
CA SER A 254 1.27 -12.16 10.62
C SER A 254 -0.21 -12.15 11.00
N PRO A 255 -0.78 -13.32 11.31
CA PRO A 255 -2.19 -13.40 11.73
C PRO A 255 -2.44 -12.87 13.14
N ARG A 256 -1.41 -12.38 13.84
CA ARG A 256 -1.53 -11.90 15.23
C ARG A 256 -1.48 -10.38 15.35
N ILE A 257 -1.35 -9.67 14.22
CA ILE A 257 -1.10 -8.23 14.26
C ILE A 257 -2.38 -7.42 14.45
N ILE A 258 -3.49 -7.84 13.87
CA ILE A 258 -4.71 -7.01 13.79
C ILE A 258 -5.33 -6.71 15.14
N GLY A 259 -5.49 -7.69 16.03
CA GLY A 259 -6.09 -7.45 17.33
C GLY A 259 -5.32 -6.36 18.12
N PRO A 260 -4.04 -6.60 18.47
CA PRO A 260 -3.24 -5.61 19.20
C PRO A 260 -3.09 -4.25 18.50
N LEU A 261 -3.09 -4.26 17.14
CA LEU A 261 -3.05 -3.02 16.37
C LEU A 261 -4.32 -2.21 16.57
N LEU A 262 -5.48 -2.84 16.44
CA LEU A 262 -6.77 -2.18 16.61
C LEU A 262 -6.96 -1.66 18.03
N ASP A 263 -6.61 -2.46 19.04
CA ASP A 263 -6.65 -2.02 20.43
C ASP A 263 -5.79 -0.78 20.63
N HIS A 264 -4.51 -0.84 20.20
CA HIS A 264 -3.58 0.28 20.31
C HIS A 264 -4.06 1.53 19.58
N GLU A 265 -4.51 1.36 18.34
CA GLU A 265 -4.90 2.49 17.51
C GLU A 265 -6.24 3.10 17.98
N LEU A 266 -7.20 2.29 18.37
CA LEU A 266 -8.50 2.79 18.84
C LEU A 266 -8.47 3.34 20.27
N ASP A 267 -7.43 3.01 21.06
CA ASP A 267 -7.21 3.62 22.38
C ASP A 267 -6.59 5.01 22.29
N ARG A 268 -5.98 5.35 21.17
CA ARG A 268 -5.44 6.70 20.94
C ARG A 268 -6.59 7.65 20.62
N ALA A 269 -6.65 8.77 21.34
CA ALA A 269 -7.58 9.87 21.06
C ALA A 269 -7.07 10.68 19.85
N THR A 270 -7.07 10.05 18.67
CA THR A 270 -6.59 10.64 17.42
C THR A 270 -7.55 10.37 16.28
N HIS A 271 -7.60 11.30 15.32
CA HIS A 271 -8.36 11.18 14.08
C HIS A 271 -7.51 10.66 12.92
N GLU A 272 -6.23 10.35 13.18
CA GLU A 272 -5.32 9.79 12.17
C GLU A 272 -5.91 8.53 11.52
N PRO A 273 -5.84 8.38 10.20
CA PRO A 273 -6.34 7.18 9.54
C PRO A 273 -5.53 5.94 9.93
N LEU A 274 -6.22 4.81 10.02
CA LEU A 274 -5.60 3.50 10.13
C LEU A 274 -5.33 2.99 8.71
N ALA A 275 -4.08 2.75 8.34
CA ALA A 275 -3.71 2.21 7.03
C ALA A 275 -3.20 0.77 7.13
N MET A 276 -3.74 -0.10 6.28
CA MET A 276 -3.43 -1.53 6.21
C MET A 276 -3.19 -1.94 4.76
N VAL A 277 -2.38 -2.97 4.55
CA VAL A 277 -2.06 -3.47 3.21
C VAL A 277 -2.11 -4.99 3.14
N MET A 278 -2.39 -5.49 1.96
CA MET A 278 -2.11 -6.86 1.53
C MET A 278 -1.84 -6.92 0.03
N ARG A 279 -1.18 -7.97 -0.42
CA ARG A 279 -1.00 -8.29 -1.84
C ARG A 279 -2.07 -9.28 -2.28
N SER A 280 -2.72 -9.01 -3.41
CA SER A 280 -3.73 -9.92 -3.95
C SER A 280 -3.17 -11.29 -4.33
N GLY A 281 -1.96 -11.34 -4.90
CA GLY A 281 -1.26 -12.57 -5.24
C GLY A 281 -0.99 -13.49 -4.04
N ASP A 282 -0.89 -12.95 -2.83
CA ASP A 282 -0.71 -13.73 -1.60
C ASP A 282 -1.90 -14.68 -1.33
N MET A 283 -3.08 -14.42 -1.89
CA MET A 283 -4.23 -15.32 -1.80
C MET A 283 -4.04 -16.62 -2.60
N GLY A 284 -3.13 -16.66 -3.56
CA GLY A 284 -2.70 -17.88 -4.27
C GLY A 284 -1.78 -18.77 -3.43
N GLN A 285 -1.19 -18.26 -2.35
CA GLN A 285 -0.23 -18.99 -1.53
C GLN A 285 -0.87 -19.42 -0.20
N PRO A 286 -0.99 -20.74 0.10
CA PRO A 286 -1.76 -21.24 1.25
C PRO A 286 -1.39 -20.61 2.59
N LYS A 287 -0.10 -20.36 2.83
CA LYS A 287 0.39 -19.76 4.08
C LYS A 287 -0.06 -18.32 4.25
N PHE A 288 0.09 -17.51 3.22
CA PHE A 288 -0.30 -16.10 3.27
C PHE A 288 -1.82 -15.95 3.26
N ARG A 289 -2.52 -16.72 2.43
CA ARG A 289 -3.97 -16.79 2.44
C ARG A 289 -4.52 -17.07 3.83
N GLN A 290 -3.99 -18.08 4.53
CA GLN A 290 -4.41 -18.41 5.89
C GLN A 290 -4.19 -17.26 6.87
N ASN A 291 -3.09 -16.51 6.72
CA ASN A 291 -2.82 -15.33 7.55
C ASN A 291 -3.83 -14.22 7.28
N ILE A 292 -4.14 -13.95 6.01
CA ILE A 292 -5.13 -12.95 5.58
C ILE A 292 -6.49 -13.30 6.16
N GLU A 293 -6.96 -14.53 5.93
CA GLU A 293 -8.25 -15.00 6.44
C GLU A 293 -8.36 -14.89 7.98
N ARG A 294 -7.30 -15.26 8.70
CA ARG A 294 -7.24 -15.12 10.17
C ARG A 294 -7.24 -13.67 10.63
N ASN A 295 -6.56 -12.78 9.92
CA ASN A 295 -6.57 -11.35 10.24
C ASN A 295 -7.96 -10.76 10.02
N PHE A 296 -8.63 -11.07 8.92
CA PHE A 296 -10.01 -10.62 8.68
C PHE A 296 -11.01 -11.22 9.67
N ALA A 297 -10.87 -12.49 10.02
CA ALA A 297 -11.71 -13.09 11.06
C ALA A 297 -11.58 -12.34 12.40
N ARG A 298 -10.35 -11.93 12.78
CA ARG A 298 -10.11 -11.14 13.97
C ARG A 298 -10.62 -9.71 13.86
N LEU A 299 -10.45 -9.08 12.70
CA LEU A 299 -11.00 -7.76 12.42
C LEU A 299 -12.53 -7.78 12.59
N LEU A 300 -13.19 -8.74 11.95
CA LEU A 300 -14.64 -8.93 12.01
C LEU A 300 -15.15 -9.24 13.44
N ALA A 301 -14.37 -10.00 14.22
CA ALA A 301 -14.71 -10.30 15.61
C ALA A 301 -14.42 -9.17 16.59
N HIS A 302 -13.70 -8.13 16.16
CA HIS A 302 -13.29 -7.05 17.08
C HIS A 302 -14.49 -6.24 17.58
N GLN A 303 -14.58 -6.06 18.91
CA GLN A 303 -15.74 -5.41 19.54
C GLN A 303 -15.92 -3.95 19.11
N ARG A 304 -14.83 -3.27 18.81
CA ARG A 304 -14.80 -1.85 18.43
C ARG A 304 -14.81 -1.62 16.90
N LEU A 305 -15.06 -2.65 16.08
CA LEU A 305 -15.05 -2.53 14.62
C LEU A 305 -16.01 -1.45 14.12
N ALA A 306 -17.16 -1.26 14.78
CA ALA A 306 -18.13 -0.22 14.43
C ALA A 306 -17.58 1.22 14.57
N GLN A 307 -16.43 1.40 15.22
CA GLN A 307 -15.73 2.69 15.29
C GLN A 307 -14.88 2.98 14.04
N LEU A 308 -14.73 2.02 13.11
CA LEU A 308 -14.03 2.22 11.86
C LEU A 308 -15.00 2.58 10.72
N ARG A 309 -14.48 3.36 9.77
CA ARG A 309 -15.08 3.63 8.47
C ARG A 309 -14.04 3.35 7.38
N PHE A 310 -14.28 2.38 6.54
CA PHE A 310 -13.39 2.05 5.43
C PHE A 310 -13.60 3.03 4.27
N THR A 311 -12.51 3.68 3.83
CA THR A 311 -12.59 4.79 2.85
C THR A 311 -11.31 4.91 2.03
N GLY A 312 -11.34 5.76 0.99
CA GLY A 312 -10.17 6.14 0.21
C GLY A 312 -9.25 7.13 0.93
N PRO A 313 -7.98 7.26 0.48
CA PRO A 313 -6.98 8.13 1.08
C PRO A 313 -7.42 9.60 1.11
N GLU A 314 -8.03 10.10 0.03
CA GLU A 314 -8.52 11.47 -0.07
C GLU A 314 -9.51 11.83 1.04
N ALA A 315 -10.55 11.01 1.20
CA ALA A 315 -11.57 11.24 2.22
C ALA A 315 -11.00 11.06 3.65
N ALA A 316 -10.06 10.14 3.83
CA ALA A 316 -9.41 9.91 5.11
C ALA A 316 -8.55 11.12 5.54
N ILE A 317 -7.74 11.67 4.64
CA ILE A 317 -6.91 12.83 4.91
C ILE A 317 -7.76 14.09 5.10
N ALA A 318 -8.78 14.30 4.24
CA ALA A 318 -9.68 15.46 4.39
C ALA A 318 -10.37 15.45 5.77
N ALA A 319 -10.85 14.30 6.20
CA ALA A 319 -11.49 14.18 7.52
C ALA A 319 -10.50 14.37 8.67
N TRP A 320 -9.26 13.90 8.54
CA TRP A 320 -8.22 14.09 9.55
C TRP A 320 -7.80 15.55 9.68
N VAL A 321 -7.57 16.23 8.56
CA VAL A 321 -7.20 17.65 8.54
C VAL A 321 -8.31 18.56 9.07
N ALA A 322 -9.57 18.20 8.85
CA ALA A 322 -10.73 18.95 9.35
C ALA A 322 -11.06 18.68 10.83
N ALA A 323 -10.43 17.68 11.46
CA ALA A 323 -10.70 17.34 12.84
C ALA A 323 -10.15 18.44 13.78
N PRO A 324 -10.88 18.78 14.86
CA PRO A 324 -10.36 19.67 15.88
C PRO A 324 -9.11 19.07 16.54
N ALA A 325 -8.13 19.91 16.82
CA ALA A 325 -6.89 19.54 17.48
C ALA A 325 -7.11 19.05 18.92
#